data_49f762189dffddfd904a0e72f2cc03a7
#
_entry.id   49f762189dffddfd904a0e72f2cc03a7
#
_cell.length_a   1.000
_cell.length_b   1.000
_cell.length_c   1.000
_cell.angle_alpha   90.00
_cell.angle_beta   90.00
_cell.angle_gamma   90.00
#
_symmetry.space_group_name_H-M   'P 1'
#
loop_
_entity.id
_entity.type
_entity.pdbx_description
1 polymer ?
#
loop_
_entity_poly.entity_id
_entity_poly.type
_entity_poly.pdbx_seq_one_letter_code
_entity_poly.pdbx_strand_id
1 'polypeptide(L)'
;MGNEITIRRAEKEDIRQVSEILVEDWQKAYRGIIADEYLDSMSVDNRYEIEVKRYQSYIVAADKEKILGYAWLESTDEEPADCEIIALYVRYSDRKNGIGRLLLNYAINHFKSLGKKKMIIWCLKDNVESRKFYEKVGGSEYKTGSHNWGGKDYDMISYLYDLD
;
A
#
# COMPACT_ATOMS: atom_id res chain seq x y z
N MET A 1 -15.47 -12.01 20.14
CA MET A 1 -14.22 -11.25 20.34
C MET A 1 -13.38 -11.31 19.11
N GLY A 2 -12.90 -10.17 18.66
CA GLY A 2 -11.98 -10.11 17.54
C GLY A 2 -10.59 -10.60 17.94
N ASN A 3 -9.84 -11.09 16.97
CA ASN A 3 -8.44 -11.43 17.18
C ASN A 3 -7.62 -10.15 17.34
N GLU A 4 -6.62 -10.22 18.20
CA GLU A 4 -5.69 -9.13 18.38
C GLU A 4 -4.85 -8.96 17.10
N ILE A 5 -4.71 -7.70 16.66
CA ILE A 5 -3.96 -7.36 15.45
C ILE A 5 -2.57 -6.88 15.83
N THR A 6 -1.55 -7.47 15.22
CA THR A 6 -0.16 -7.07 15.39
C THR A 6 0.39 -6.51 14.09
N ILE A 7 1.08 -5.38 14.15
CA ILE A 7 1.83 -4.85 13.02
C ILE A 7 3.29 -5.21 13.26
N ARG A 8 3.91 -5.84 12.27
CA ARG A 8 5.31 -6.30 12.37
C ARG A 8 5.98 -6.32 11.00
N ARG A 9 7.29 -6.51 10.98
CA ARG A 9 8.00 -6.70 9.71
C ARG A 9 7.55 -8.00 9.07
N ALA A 10 7.50 -8.01 7.74
CA ALA A 10 7.13 -9.21 7.01
C ALA A 10 8.24 -10.25 7.08
N GLU A 11 7.84 -11.51 7.11
CA GLU A 11 8.72 -12.66 6.97
C GLU A 11 8.45 -13.31 5.61
N LYS A 12 9.38 -14.10 5.12
CA LYS A 12 9.23 -14.75 3.81
C LYS A 12 7.94 -15.57 3.72
N GLU A 13 7.56 -16.22 4.82
CA GLU A 13 6.36 -17.06 4.93
C GLU A 13 5.06 -16.26 4.74
N ASP A 14 5.11 -14.95 4.94
CA ASP A 14 3.94 -14.08 4.76
C ASP A 14 3.64 -13.76 3.30
N ILE A 15 4.62 -13.92 2.41
CA ILE A 15 4.57 -13.32 1.07
C ILE A 15 3.53 -13.96 0.16
N ARG A 16 3.18 -15.22 0.37
CA ARG A 16 2.08 -15.83 -0.38
C ARG A 16 0.78 -15.07 -0.10
N GLN A 17 0.48 -14.81 1.15
CA GLN A 17 -0.73 -14.04 1.53
C GLN A 17 -0.64 -12.58 1.09
N VAL A 18 0.54 -11.96 1.16
CA VAL A 18 0.75 -10.61 0.64
C VAL A 18 0.38 -10.54 -0.85
N SER A 19 0.83 -11.52 -1.62
CA SER A 19 0.53 -11.61 -3.05
C SER A 19 -0.96 -11.81 -3.33
N GLU A 20 -1.62 -12.63 -2.52
CA GLU A 20 -3.06 -12.83 -2.60
C GLU A 20 -3.83 -11.53 -2.34
N ILE A 21 -3.42 -10.78 -1.32
CA ILE A 21 -4.03 -9.49 -0.97
C ILE A 21 -3.89 -8.50 -2.12
N LEU A 22 -2.69 -8.38 -2.68
CA LEU A 22 -2.41 -7.45 -3.77
C LEU A 22 -3.27 -7.77 -5.00
N VAL A 23 -3.26 -9.02 -5.44
CA VAL A 23 -3.99 -9.43 -6.65
C VAL A 23 -5.49 -9.24 -6.47
N GLU A 24 -6.03 -9.70 -5.33
CA GLU A 24 -7.47 -9.55 -5.06
C GLU A 24 -7.87 -8.08 -5.02
N ASP A 25 -7.10 -7.25 -4.32
CA ASP A 25 -7.43 -5.83 -4.18
C ASP A 25 -7.40 -5.13 -5.55
N TRP A 26 -6.37 -5.36 -6.35
CA TRP A 26 -6.29 -4.78 -7.69
C TRP A 26 -7.46 -5.20 -8.57
N GLN A 27 -7.76 -6.50 -8.58
CA GLN A 27 -8.83 -7.03 -9.42
C GLN A 27 -10.22 -6.53 -9.01
N LYS A 28 -10.41 -6.21 -7.73
CA LYS A 28 -11.70 -5.72 -7.23
C LYS A 28 -11.78 -4.19 -7.20
N ALA A 29 -10.77 -3.54 -6.64
CA ALA A 29 -10.81 -2.10 -6.41
C ALA A 29 -10.54 -1.28 -7.66
N TYR A 30 -9.76 -1.81 -8.61
CA TYR A 30 -9.37 -1.06 -9.79
C TYR A 30 -10.22 -1.36 -11.02
N ARG A 31 -11.30 -2.14 -10.88
CA ARG A 31 -12.28 -2.34 -11.96
C ARG A 31 -12.89 -0.98 -12.32
N GLY A 32 -12.96 -0.69 -13.62
CA GLY A 32 -13.44 0.60 -14.11
C GLY A 32 -12.37 1.69 -14.12
N ILE A 33 -11.20 1.45 -13.54
CA ILE A 33 -10.09 2.39 -13.54
C ILE A 33 -8.96 1.86 -14.41
N ILE A 34 -8.47 0.65 -14.12
CA ILE A 34 -7.43 -0.02 -14.91
C ILE A 34 -8.12 -1.01 -15.85
N ALA A 35 -7.58 -1.16 -17.06
CA ALA A 35 -8.14 -2.04 -18.08
C ALA A 35 -8.36 -3.47 -17.55
N ASP A 36 -9.54 -4.03 -17.81
CA ASP A 36 -9.88 -5.37 -17.34
C ASP A 36 -8.90 -6.43 -17.83
N GLU A 37 -8.40 -6.31 -19.05
CA GLU A 37 -7.42 -7.22 -19.61
C GLU A 37 -6.16 -7.31 -18.76
N TYR A 38 -5.67 -6.17 -18.29
CA TYR A 38 -4.51 -6.13 -17.41
C TYR A 38 -4.82 -6.78 -16.05
N LEU A 39 -5.95 -6.41 -15.45
CA LEU A 39 -6.35 -6.95 -14.15
C LEU A 39 -6.55 -8.46 -14.22
N ASP A 40 -7.18 -8.95 -15.28
CA ASP A 40 -7.43 -10.38 -15.45
C ASP A 40 -6.16 -11.18 -15.75
N SER A 41 -5.10 -10.52 -16.22
CA SER A 41 -3.80 -11.16 -16.45
C SER A 41 -3.00 -11.40 -15.18
N MET A 42 -3.37 -10.74 -14.06
CA MET A 42 -2.65 -10.87 -12.80
C MET A 42 -2.88 -12.23 -12.17
N SER A 43 -1.84 -12.84 -11.66
CA SER A 43 -1.94 -14.11 -10.93
C SER A 43 -1.12 -14.05 -9.64
N VAL A 44 -1.56 -14.79 -8.64
CA VAL A 44 -0.87 -14.88 -7.35
C VAL A 44 0.53 -15.46 -7.54
N ASP A 45 0.66 -16.50 -8.36
CA ASP A 45 1.97 -17.14 -8.59
C ASP A 45 2.98 -16.19 -9.22
N ASN A 46 2.58 -15.47 -10.26
CA ASN A 46 3.46 -14.50 -10.91
C ASN A 46 3.82 -13.36 -9.94
N ARG A 47 2.87 -12.92 -9.17
CA ARG A 47 3.11 -11.83 -8.21
C ARG A 47 4.02 -12.26 -7.08
N TYR A 48 3.84 -13.48 -6.60
CA TYR A 48 4.71 -14.05 -5.56
C TYR A 48 6.19 -14.01 -5.96
N GLU A 49 6.51 -14.36 -7.19
CA GLU A 49 7.89 -14.36 -7.68
C GLU A 49 8.54 -12.97 -7.60
N ILE A 50 7.74 -11.92 -7.73
CA ILE A 50 8.21 -10.54 -7.62
C ILE A 50 8.34 -10.14 -6.14
N GLU A 51 7.28 -10.37 -5.37
CA GLU A 51 7.19 -9.86 -4.00
C GLU A 51 8.17 -10.54 -3.05
N VAL A 52 8.46 -11.83 -3.27
CA VAL A 52 9.39 -12.58 -2.40
C VAL A 52 10.82 -12.04 -2.48
N LYS A 53 11.15 -11.29 -3.51
CA LYS A 53 12.49 -10.71 -3.69
C LYS A 53 12.71 -9.42 -2.91
N ARG A 54 11.63 -8.79 -2.39
CA ARG A 54 11.71 -7.46 -1.77
C ARG A 54 10.96 -7.34 -0.46
N TYR A 55 10.61 -8.46 0.17
CA TYR A 55 9.76 -8.46 1.37
C TYR A 55 10.41 -7.81 2.60
N GLN A 56 11.74 -7.64 2.62
CA GLN A 56 12.43 -7.05 3.76
C GLN A 56 12.01 -5.60 4.02
N SER A 57 11.44 -4.94 3.01
CA SER A 57 10.93 -3.57 3.13
C SER A 57 9.45 -3.51 3.47
N TYR A 58 8.82 -4.66 3.76
CA TYR A 58 7.38 -4.74 4.02
C TYR A 58 7.08 -4.84 5.51
N ILE A 59 5.96 -4.23 5.91
CA ILE A 59 5.31 -4.50 7.20
C ILE A 59 3.96 -5.16 6.91
N VAL A 60 3.50 -5.98 7.84
CA VAL A 60 2.21 -6.68 7.72
C VAL A 60 1.37 -6.45 8.95
N ALA A 61 0.06 -6.41 8.76
CA ALA A 61 -0.92 -6.48 9.82
C ALA A 61 -1.42 -7.92 9.88
N ALA A 62 -1.29 -8.56 11.02
CA ALA A 62 -1.63 -9.97 11.18
C ALA A 62 -2.46 -10.22 12.43
N ASP A 63 -3.37 -11.16 12.36
CA ASP A 63 -3.98 -11.75 13.55
C ASP A 63 -3.42 -13.16 13.74
N LYS A 64 -4.06 -13.97 14.58
CA LYS A 64 -3.59 -15.32 14.86
C LYS A 64 -3.67 -16.27 13.66
N GLU A 65 -4.52 -15.96 12.70
CA GLU A 65 -4.85 -16.88 11.62
C GLU A 65 -4.29 -16.47 10.26
N LYS A 66 -4.19 -15.16 10.00
CA LYS A 66 -3.87 -14.70 8.64
C LYS A 66 -3.27 -13.30 8.62
N ILE A 67 -2.71 -12.96 7.47
CA ILE A 67 -2.30 -11.59 7.16
C ILE A 67 -3.54 -10.82 6.69
N LEU A 68 -3.75 -9.65 7.29
CA LEU A 68 -4.91 -8.78 7.02
C LEU A 68 -4.60 -7.66 6.04
N GLY A 69 -3.33 -7.28 5.96
CA GLY A 69 -2.89 -6.20 5.07
C GLY A 69 -1.39 -6.03 5.14
N TYR A 70 -0.85 -5.20 4.26
CA TYR A 70 0.59 -4.94 4.25
C TYR A 70 0.89 -3.56 3.67
N ALA A 71 2.11 -3.08 3.94
CA ALA A 71 2.63 -1.88 3.33
C ALA A 71 4.10 -2.07 2.94
N TRP A 72 4.50 -1.41 1.87
CA TRP A 72 5.88 -1.41 1.38
C TRP A 72 6.49 -0.03 1.65
N LEU A 73 7.53 0.00 2.49
CA LEU A 73 8.16 1.21 2.99
C LEU A 73 9.57 1.36 2.40
N GLU A 74 9.89 2.53 1.85
CA GLU A 74 11.22 2.83 1.32
C GLU A 74 11.63 4.27 1.59
N SER A 75 12.93 4.53 1.51
CA SER A 75 13.43 5.89 1.41
C SER A 75 13.20 6.39 -0.02
N THR A 76 13.14 7.69 -0.21
CA THR A 76 12.98 8.25 -1.55
C THR A 76 13.81 9.54 -1.68
N ASP A 77 14.19 9.84 -2.91
CA ASP A 77 14.85 11.09 -3.29
C ASP A 77 13.86 12.05 -3.96
N GLU A 78 12.56 11.75 -3.92
CA GLU A 78 11.52 12.58 -4.54
C GLU A 78 11.21 13.79 -3.66
N GLU A 79 12.03 14.82 -3.77
CA GLU A 79 11.85 16.02 -2.94
C GLU A 79 10.46 16.65 -3.10
N PRO A 80 9.84 17.16 -2.02
CA PRO A 80 10.42 17.35 -0.68
C PRO A 80 10.34 16.13 0.23
N ALA A 81 9.88 14.98 -0.27
CA ALA A 81 9.78 13.75 0.52
C ALA A 81 11.16 13.11 0.69
N ASP A 82 11.36 12.45 1.83
CA ASP A 82 12.56 11.66 2.10
C ASP A 82 12.21 10.20 2.40
N CYS A 83 10.94 9.87 2.43
CA CYS A 83 10.47 8.49 2.58
C CYS A 83 9.12 8.31 1.89
N GLU A 84 8.75 7.06 1.64
CA GLU A 84 7.57 6.74 0.86
C GLU A 84 6.90 5.45 1.33
N ILE A 85 5.57 5.43 1.32
CA ILE A 85 4.81 4.18 1.30
C ILE A 85 4.51 3.91 -0.17
N ILE A 86 5.16 2.89 -0.74
CA ILE A 86 5.00 2.56 -2.16
C ILE A 86 3.70 1.79 -2.39
N ALA A 87 3.30 0.96 -1.44
CA ALA A 87 2.08 0.16 -1.51
C ALA A 87 1.45 0.06 -0.14
N LEU A 88 0.13 0.11 -0.09
CA LEU A 88 -0.65 -0.07 1.14
C LEU A 88 -1.95 -0.76 0.75
N TYR A 89 -2.08 -2.04 1.09
CA TYR A 89 -3.23 -2.84 0.72
C TYR A 89 -3.77 -3.60 1.92
N VAL A 90 -5.11 -3.68 1.98
CA VAL A 90 -5.83 -4.41 3.02
C VAL A 90 -6.61 -5.54 2.35
N ARG A 91 -6.62 -6.72 2.99
CA ARG A 91 -7.42 -7.85 2.50
C ARG A 91 -8.86 -7.38 2.30
N TYR A 92 -9.43 -7.65 1.14
CA TYR A 92 -10.71 -7.06 0.74
C TYR A 92 -11.81 -7.31 1.77
N SER A 93 -11.88 -8.52 2.32
CA SER A 93 -12.87 -8.89 3.33
C SER A 93 -12.69 -8.17 4.68
N ASP A 94 -11.51 -7.59 4.92
CA ASP A 94 -11.19 -6.91 6.19
C ASP A 94 -11.15 -5.39 6.04
N ARG A 95 -11.63 -4.85 4.93
CA ARG A 95 -11.73 -3.41 4.70
C ARG A 95 -12.67 -2.77 5.72
N LYS A 96 -12.43 -1.49 6.03
CA LYS A 96 -13.23 -0.68 6.97
C LYS A 96 -13.11 -1.10 8.43
N ASN A 97 -12.16 -1.98 8.74
CA ASN A 97 -11.87 -2.40 10.12
C ASN A 97 -10.65 -1.69 10.72
N GLY A 98 -10.20 -0.59 10.09
CA GLY A 98 -9.10 0.21 10.61
C GLY A 98 -7.70 -0.34 10.32
N ILE A 99 -7.57 -1.39 9.52
CA ILE A 99 -6.26 -2.01 9.23
C ILE A 99 -5.33 -1.04 8.50
N GLY A 100 -5.85 -0.32 7.51
CA GLY A 100 -5.06 0.66 6.75
C GLY A 100 -4.52 1.76 7.64
N ARG A 101 -5.31 2.24 8.59
CA ARG A 101 -4.88 3.26 9.54
C ARG A 101 -3.79 2.74 10.48
N LEU A 102 -3.92 1.49 10.94
CA LEU A 102 -2.88 0.87 11.78
C LEU A 102 -1.56 0.75 11.03
N LEU A 103 -1.60 0.31 9.79
CA LEU A 103 -0.40 0.21 8.95
C LEU A 103 0.23 1.57 8.69
N LEU A 104 -0.59 2.57 8.36
CA LEU A 104 -0.11 3.92 8.11
C LEU A 104 0.54 4.52 9.36
N ASN A 105 -0.11 4.40 10.50
CA ASN A 105 0.43 4.93 11.77
C ASN A 105 1.75 4.25 12.14
N TYR A 106 1.85 2.96 11.94
CA TYR A 106 3.11 2.24 12.18
C TYR A 106 4.21 2.76 11.25
N ALA A 107 3.91 2.95 9.98
CA ALA A 107 4.86 3.45 8.99
C ALA A 107 5.36 4.86 9.38
N ILE A 108 4.44 5.74 9.75
CA ILE A 108 4.79 7.10 10.18
C ILE A 108 5.72 7.05 11.39
N ASN A 109 5.38 6.27 12.40
CA ASN A 109 6.22 6.16 13.61
C ASN A 109 7.58 5.56 13.30
N HIS A 110 7.63 4.58 12.41
CA HIS A 110 8.88 3.96 11.96
C HIS A 110 9.78 5.00 11.26
N PHE A 111 9.24 5.73 10.31
CA PHE A 111 10.00 6.76 9.59
C PHE A 111 10.45 7.89 10.52
N LYS A 112 9.61 8.30 11.47
CA LYS A 112 10.00 9.30 12.49
C LYS A 112 11.20 8.80 13.30
N SER A 113 11.20 7.52 13.67
CA SER A 113 12.31 6.92 14.43
C SER A 113 13.63 6.93 13.65
N LEU A 114 13.55 6.97 12.31
CA LEU A 114 14.71 7.07 11.43
C LEU A 114 15.11 8.52 11.12
N GLY A 115 14.43 9.49 11.72
CA GLY A 115 14.71 10.91 11.47
C GLY A 115 14.13 11.46 10.17
N LYS A 116 13.24 10.73 9.53
CA LYS A 116 12.59 11.21 8.30
C LYS A 116 11.61 12.35 8.61
N LYS A 117 11.42 13.25 7.66
CA LYS A 117 10.64 14.47 7.85
C LYS A 117 9.37 14.55 7.04
N LYS A 118 9.36 14.02 5.82
CA LYS A 118 8.21 14.08 4.93
C LYS A 118 8.03 12.76 4.20
N MET A 119 6.81 12.24 4.26
CA MET A 119 6.44 10.98 3.62
C MET A 119 5.52 11.25 2.45
N ILE A 120 5.74 10.57 1.33
CA ILE A 120 4.87 10.65 0.15
C ILE A 120 4.18 9.31 -0.09
N ILE A 121 2.93 9.38 -0.57
CA ILE A 121 2.17 8.23 -1.05
C ILE A 121 1.55 8.61 -2.39
N TRP A 122 1.71 7.73 -3.38
CA TRP A 122 1.07 7.87 -4.68
C TRP A 122 -0.11 6.91 -4.80
N CYS A 123 -1.18 7.34 -5.44
CA CYS A 123 -2.32 6.47 -5.77
C CYS A 123 -2.92 6.88 -7.11
N LEU A 124 -3.78 6.01 -7.66
CA LEU A 124 -4.53 6.33 -8.87
C LEU A 124 -5.45 7.53 -8.61
N LYS A 125 -5.40 8.51 -9.51
CA LYS A 125 -6.21 9.73 -9.38
C LYS A 125 -7.70 9.43 -9.34
N ASP A 126 -8.14 8.41 -10.06
CA ASP A 126 -9.56 8.02 -10.14
C ASP A 126 -10.00 7.11 -8.99
N ASN A 127 -9.07 6.70 -8.12
CA ASN A 127 -9.40 5.90 -6.93
C ASN A 127 -9.85 6.81 -5.80
N VAL A 128 -11.11 7.26 -5.88
CA VAL A 128 -11.70 8.22 -4.95
C VAL A 128 -11.68 7.72 -3.51
N GLU A 129 -11.94 6.43 -3.30
CA GLU A 129 -11.97 5.84 -1.95
C GLU A 129 -10.61 5.93 -1.27
N SER A 130 -9.53 5.58 -1.97
CA SER A 130 -8.18 5.69 -1.43
C SER A 130 -7.79 7.14 -1.17
N ARG A 131 -8.15 8.04 -2.07
CA ARG A 131 -7.86 9.46 -1.90
C ARG A 131 -8.52 10.02 -0.65
N LYS A 132 -9.80 9.69 -0.43
CA LYS A 132 -10.51 10.11 0.80
C LYS A 132 -9.82 9.57 2.05
N PHE A 133 -9.37 8.33 1.99
CA PHE A 133 -8.65 7.72 3.12
C PHE A 133 -7.36 8.48 3.41
N TYR A 134 -6.53 8.74 2.40
CA TYR A 134 -5.25 9.42 2.59
C TYR A 134 -5.43 10.84 3.13
N GLU A 135 -6.44 11.57 2.65
CA GLU A 135 -6.77 12.90 3.15
C GLU A 135 -7.25 12.85 4.60
N LYS A 136 -8.12 11.89 4.91
CA LYS A 136 -8.68 11.73 6.26
C LYS A 136 -7.60 11.46 7.31
N VAL A 137 -6.56 10.73 6.94
CA VAL A 137 -5.48 10.39 7.87
C VAL A 137 -4.33 11.42 7.85
N GLY A 138 -4.55 12.59 7.27
CA GLY A 138 -3.65 13.73 7.39
C GLY A 138 -2.80 14.07 6.18
N GLY A 139 -3.00 13.40 5.06
CA GLY A 139 -2.28 13.70 3.82
C GLY A 139 -2.81 14.93 3.12
N SER A 140 -1.90 15.69 2.51
CA SER A 140 -2.25 16.84 1.68
C SER A 140 -1.88 16.56 0.23
N GLU A 141 -2.80 16.85 -0.71
CA GLU A 141 -2.50 16.70 -2.13
C GLU A 141 -1.23 17.46 -2.48
N TYR A 142 -0.37 16.83 -3.26
CA TYR A 142 0.87 17.46 -3.66
C TYR A 142 0.96 17.66 -5.16
N LYS A 143 1.17 16.59 -5.94
CA LYS A 143 1.28 16.72 -7.40
C LYS A 143 0.66 15.52 -8.09
N THR A 144 0.40 15.70 -9.39
CA THR A 144 -0.09 14.63 -10.26
C THR A 144 1.06 14.05 -11.07
N GLY A 145 0.87 12.86 -11.58
CA GLY A 145 1.83 12.16 -12.42
C GLY A 145 1.13 11.12 -13.25
N SER A 146 1.90 10.20 -13.78
CA SER A 146 1.39 9.14 -14.64
C SER A 146 2.20 7.87 -14.41
N HIS A 147 1.55 6.72 -14.58
CA HIS A 147 2.22 5.43 -14.53
C HIS A 147 1.65 4.52 -15.62
N ASN A 148 2.53 3.74 -16.25
CA ASN A 148 2.14 2.84 -17.31
C ASN A 148 1.95 1.42 -16.78
N TRP A 149 0.78 0.85 -17.02
CA TRP A 149 0.49 -0.55 -16.75
C TRP A 149 -0.11 -1.17 -18.01
N GLY A 150 0.51 -2.23 -18.49
CA GLY A 150 0.00 -2.96 -19.66
C GLY A 150 -0.02 -2.15 -20.95
N GLY A 151 0.88 -1.18 -21.11
CA GLY A 151 0.99 -0.33 -22.29
C GLY A 151 0.06 0.86 -22.32
N LYS A 152 -0.65 1.13 -21.22
CA LYS A 152 -1.56 2.27 -21.08
C LYS A 152 -1.14 3.15 -19.90
N ASP A 153 -1.20 4.47 -20.08
CA ASP A 153 -0.87 5.43 -19.03
C ASP A 153 -2.10 5.74 -18.17
N TYR A 154 -1.88 5.81 -16.86
CA TYR A 154 -2.92 6.12 -15.89
C TYR A 154 -2.51 7.31 -15.04
N ASP A 155 -3.45 8.22 -14.77
CA ASP A 155 -3.20 9.40 -13.95
C ASP A 155 -3.02 9.01 -12.50
N MET A 156 -1.98 9.59 -11.87
CA MET A 156 -1.64 9.39 -10.47
C MET A 156 -1.69 10.71 -9.73
N ILE A 157 -1.91 10.61 -8.42
CA ILE A 157 -1.86 11.78 -7.53
C ILE A 157 -1.10 11.38 -6.27
N SER A 158 -0.35 12.33 -5.70
CA SER A 158 0.41 12.09 -4.49
C SER A 158 -0.11 12.90 -3.31
N TYR A 159 0.17 12.38 -2.12
CA TYR A 159 -0.15 13.00 -0.84
C TYR A 159 1.11 13.09 0.00
N LEU A 160 1.32 14.23 0.62
CA LEU A 160 2.44 14.45 1.53
C LEU A 160 1.96 14.47 2.98
N TYR A 161 2.80 13.91 3.85
CA TYR A 161 2.59 13.89 5.29
C TYR A 161 3.80 14.52 5.97
N ASP A 162 3.58 15.50 6.83
CA ASP A 162 4.62 16.01 7.71
C ASP A 162 4.76 15.06 8.89
N LEU A 163 6.00 14.65 9.16
CA LEU A 163 6.30 13.69 10.22
C LEU A 163 6.75 14.33 11.52
N ASP A 164 6.75 15.64 11.57
CA ASP A 164 7.15 16.39 12.79
C ASP A 164 6.04 16.43 13.84
#